data_cfaa5a6f760abbb93e535e8e99275aaf
#
_entry.id   cfaa5a6f760abbb93e535e8e99275aaf
#
_cell.length_a   1.000
_cell.length_b   1.000
_cell.length_c   1.000
_cell.angle_alpha   90.00
_cell.angle_beta   90.00
_cell.angle_gamma   90.00
#
_symmetry.space_group_name_H-M   'P 1'
#
loop_
_entity.id
_entity.type
_entity.pdbx_description
1 polymer ?
#
loop_
_entity_poly.entity_id
_entity_poly.type
_entity_poly.pdbx_seq_one_letter_code
_entity_poly.pdbx_strand_id
1 'polypeptide(L)'
;MPELPLVLVVEDEYLLQGDLQLALADGGFASKAVYTGEEALALFMGASTAYKALVTDVRLGDGLNGWEVARRIREKEPSLPVIYVTGSSAEDWASHGVPKSILVQKPFLPRQLIAALSNLLNIGSRTDLRPPA
;
A
#
# COMPACT_ATOMS: atom_id res chain seq x y z
N MET A 1 -6.72 -23.47 -7.78
CA MET A 1 -5.68 -22.75 -7.03
C MET A 1 -6.18 -21.40 -6.65
N PRO A 2 -6.11 -21.06 -5.40
CA PRO A 2 -6.46 -19.70 -5.02
C PRO A 2 -5.44 -18.74 -5.61
N GLU A 3 -5.93 -17.62 -6.06
CA GLU A 3 -5.06 -16.58 -6.54
C GLU A 3 -4.40 -15.87 -5.38
N LEU A 4 -3.18 -15.41 -5.60
CA LEU A 4 -2.51 -14.58 -4.60
C LEU A 4 -3.19 -13.23 -4.51
N PRO A 5 -3.28 -12.66 -3.31
CA PRO A 5 -3.84 -11.31 -3.19
C PRO A 5 -2.99 -10.31 -3.95
N LEU A 6 -3.67 -9.45 -4.70
CA LEU A 6 -3.02 -8.49 -5.59
C LEU A 6 -2.86 -7.15 -4.89
N VAL A 7 -1.65 -6.63 -4.90
CA VAL A 7 -1.30 -5.36 -4.27
C VAL A 7 -0.94 -4.34 -5.34
N LEU A 8 -1.52 -3.15 -5.26
CA LEU A 8 -1.16 -2.06 -6.14
C LEU A 8 0.03 -1.32 -5.53
N VAL A 9 1.11 -1.20 -6.30
CA VAL A 9 2.35 -0.57 -5.84
C VAL A 9 2.59 0.70 -6.63
N VAL A 10 2.87 1.80 -5.92
CA VAL A 10 3.17 3.09 -6.55
C VAL A 10 4.53 3.55 -6.06
N GLU A 11 5.49 3.59 -6.95
CA GLU A 11 6.87 3.93 -6.62
C GLU A 11 7.56 4.45 -7.87
N ASP A 12 8.08 5.67 -7.81
CA ASP A 12 8.66 6.31 -8.99
C ASP A 12 10.13 5.93 -9.23
N GLU A 13 10.75 5.26 -8.29
CA GLU A 13 12.13 4.81 -8.41
C GLU A 13 12.16 3.37 -8.92
N TYR A 14 12.79 3.17 -10.08
CA TYR A 14 12.74 1.87 -10.76
C TYR A 14 13.28 0.72 -9.90
N LEU A 15 14.46 0.92 -9.31
CA LEU A 15 15.08 -0.15 -8.53
C LEU A 15 14.28 -0.46 -7.27
N LEU A 16 13.78 0.56 -6.61
CA LEU A 16 12.99 0.35 -5.40
C LEU A 16 11.65 -0.29 -5.73
N GLN A 17 11.06 0.05 -6.87
CA GLN A 17 9.85 -0.62 -7.31
C GLN A 17 10.07 -2.13 -7.45
N GLY A 18 11.19 -2.51 -8.06
CA GLY A 18 11.54 -3.92 -8.18
C GLY A 18 11.75 -4.59 -6.84
N ASP A 19 12.39 -3.90 -5.91
CA ASP A 19 12.58 -4.44 -4.56
C ASP A 19 11.26 -4.67 -3.85
N LEU A 20 10.32 -3.74 -3.99
CA LEU A 20 9.00 -3.90 -3.39
C LEU A 20 8.27 -5.10 -4.00
N GLN A 21 8.32 -5.24 -5.31
CA GLN A 21 7.65 -6.35 -5.97
C GLN A 21 8.25 -7.70 -5.56
N LEU A 22 9.57 -7.76 -5.44
CA LEU A 22 10.22 -8.98 -5.01
C LEU A 22 9.84 -9.35 -3.57
N ALA A 23 9.84 -8.36 -2.68
CA ALA A 23 9.45 -8.59 -1.30
C ALA A 23 8.02 -9.10 -1.22
N LEU A 24 7.12 -8.52 -2.00
CA LEU A 24 5.72 -8.94 -2.02
C LEU A 24 5.59 -10.38 -2.54
N ALA A 25 6.30 -10.69 -3.63
CA ALA A 25 6.25 -12.04 -4.19
C ALA A 25 6.74 -13.07 -3.19
N ASP A 26 7.84 -12.79 -2.51
CA ASP A 26 8.38 -13.68 -1.50
C ASP A 26 7.44 -13.87 -0.34
N GLY A 27 6.62 -12.88 -0.05
CA GLY A 27 5.65 -12.93 1.03
C GLY A 27 4.30 -13.51 0.66
N GLY A 28 4.13 -13.94 -0.59
CA GLY A 28 2.88 -14.57 -1.01
C GLY A 28 1.88 -13.62 -1.64
N PHE A 29 2.32 -12.47 -2.15
CA PHE A 29 1.44 -11.49 -2.79
C PHE A 29 1.79 -11.31 -4.25
N ALA A 30 0.77 -11.12 -5.08
CA ALA A 30 0.96 -10.63 -6.44
C ALA A 30 0.97 -9.12 -6.39
N SER A 31 1.61 -8.48 -7.36
CA SER A 31 1.67 -7.02 -7.39
C SER A 31 1.53 -6.48 -8.79
N LYS A 32 0.97 -5.29 -8.88
CA LYS A 32 0.95 -4.49 -10.08
C LYS A 32 1.59 -3.16 -9.71
N ALA A 33 2.67 -2.81 -10.39
CA ALA A 33 3.45 -1.63 -10.02
C ALA A 33 3.36 -0.56 -11.09
N VAL A 34 3.25 0.68 -10.65
CA VAL A 34 3.24 1.84 -11.54
C VAL A 34 4.17 2.90 -10.96
N TYR A 35 4.51 3.89 -11.78
CA TYR A 35 5.48 4.91 -11.40
C TYR A 35 4.84 6.19 -10.88
N THR A 36 3.56 6.43 -11.19
CA THR A 36 2.90 7.68 -10.82
C THR A 36 1.59 7.43 -10.10
N GLY A 37 1.17 8.42 -9.32
CA GLY A 37 -0.12 8.36 -8.66
C GLY A 37 -1.28 8.36 -9.64
N GLU A 38 -1.12 9.09 -10.72
CA GLU A 38 -2.15 9.15 -11.78
C GLU A 38 -2.39 7.78 -12.39
N GLU A 39 -1.31 7.06 -12.69
CA GLU A 39 -1.43 5.70 -13.20
C GLU A 39 -2.12 4.79 -12.21
N ALA A 40 -1.77 4.92 -10.93
CA ALA A 40 -2.38 4.11 -9.89
C ALA A 40 -3.87 4.34 -9.81
N LEU A 41 -4.30 5.60 -9.85
CA LEU A 41 -5.72 5.91 -9.80
C LEU A 41 -6.46 5.37 -11.01
N ALA A 42 -5.87 5.48 -12.20
CA ALA A 42 -6.50 4.95 -13.42
C ALA A 42 -6.72 3.44 -13.30
N LEU A 43 -5.71 2.71 -12.84
CA LEU A 43 -5.83 1.28 -12.66
C LEU A 43 -6.87 0.92 -11.62
N PHE A 44 -6.83 1.61 -10.49
CA PHE A 44 -7.75 1.29 -9.39
C PHE A 44 -9.20 1.57 -9.79
N MET A 45 -9.43 2.71 -10.44
CA MET A 45 -10.79 3.07 -10.82
C MET A 45 -11.36 2.13 -11.88
N GLY A 46 -10.48 1.53 -12.69
CA GLY A 46 -10.92 0.56 -13.70
C GLY A 46 -11.21 -0.83 -13.16
N ALA A 47 -10.64 -1.19 -11.98
CA ALA A 47 -10.78 -2.53 -11.46
C ALA A 47 -10.60 -2.53 -9.94
N SER A 48 -11.41 -1.74 -9.25
CA SER A 48 -11.21 -1.51 -7.81
C SER A 48 -11.30 -2.78 -6.96
N THR A 49 -12.09 -3.75 -7.39
CA THR A 49 -12.24 -4.98 -6.61
C THR A 49 -11.07 -5.95 -6.79
N ALA A 50 -10.20 -5.69 -7.77
CA ALA A 50 -9.06 -6.58 -8.01
C ALA A 50 -7.96 -6.39 -6.97
N TYR A 51 -7.86 -5.20 -6.40
CA TYR A 51 -6.74 -4.88 -5.50
C TYR A 51 -7.14 -5.09 -4.05
N LYS A 52 -6.28 -5.76 -3.31
CA LYS A 52 -6.51 -6.05 -1.89
C LYS A 52 -5.77 -5.11 -0.96
N ALA A 53 -4.83 -4.34 -1.50
CA ALA A 53 -4.07 -3.38 -0.70
C ALA A 53 -3.36 -2.39 -1.62
N LEU A 54 -2.96 -1.27 -1.05
CA LEU A 54 -2.14 -0.26 -1.71
C LEU A 54 -0.83 -0.11 -0.94
N VAL A 55 0.28 -0.15 -1.64
CA VAL A 55 1.60 0.20 -1.10
C VAL A 55 2.11 1.37 -1.93
N THR A 56 2.31 2.51 -1.32
CA THR A 56 2.70 3.70 -2.07
C THR A 56 3.82 4.47 -1.37
N ASP A 57 4.78 4.94 -2.16
CA ASP A 57 5.68 5.98 -1.70
C ASP A 57 4.87 7.26 -1.51
N VAL A 58 5.33 8.13 -0.65
CA VAL A 58 4.70 9.43 -0.46
C VAL A 58 5.13 10.40 -1.54
N ARG A 59 6.41 10.47 -1.84
CA ARG A 59 6.93 11.40 -2.84
C ARG A 59 6.97 10.71 -4.19
N LEU A 60 6.15 11.19 -5.11
CA LEU A 60 5.97 10.57 -6.42
C LEU A 60 6.26 11.54 -7.56
N GLY A 61 7.26 12.39 -7.39
CA GLY A 61 7.62 13.35 -8.43
C GLY A 61 6.67 14.54 -8.43
N ASP A 62 6.36 15.02 -9.63
CA ASP A 62 5.61 16.26 -9.79
C ASP A 62 4.10 16.13 -9.71
N GLY A 63 3.57 14.93 -9.84
CA GLY A 63 2.14 14.72 -9.83
C GLY A 63 1.58 14.50 -8.44
N LEU A 64 0.53 13.70 -8.35
CA LEU A 64 -0.09 13.38 -7.08
C LEU A 64 0.93 12.70 -6.17
N ASN A 65 0.93 13.05 -4.90
CA ASN A 65 1.75 12.34 -3.92
C ASN A 65 0.98 11.16 -3.34
N GLY A 66 1.67 10.35 -2.55
CA GLY A 66 1.07 9.15 -1.99
C GLY A 66 -0.08 9.41 -1.04
N TRP A 67 -0.04 10.54 -0.31
CA TRP A 67 -1.16 10.89 0.56
C TRP A 67 -2.44 11.09 -0.25
N GLU A 68 -2.33 11.82 -1.37
CA GLU A 68 -3.47 12.08 -2.25
C GLU A 68 -4.00 10.80 -2.89
N VAL A 69 -3.09 9.95 -3.37
CA VAL A 69 -3.48 8.69 -4.00
C VAL A 69 -4.30 7.86 -3.02
N ALA A 70 -3.81 7.72 -1.80
CA ALA A 70 -4.49 6.91 -0.79
C ALA A 70 -5.86 7.48 -0.44
N ARG A 71 -5.94 8.81 -0.29
CA ARG A 71 -7.23 9.43 0.04
C ARG A 71 -8.27 9.18 -1.04
N ARG A 72 -7.89 9.33 -2.30
CA ARG A 72 -8.82 9.14 -3.41
C ARG A 72 -9.23 7.68 -3.55
N ILE A 73 -8.31 6.76 -3.35
CA ILE A 73 -8.63 5.34 -3.37
C ILE A 73 -9.58 5.00 -2.23
N ARG A 74 -9.34 5.54 -1.03
CA ARG A 74 -10.20 5.30 0.13
C ARG A 74 -11.60 5.88 -0.03
N GLU A 75 -11.77 6.89 -0.85
CA GLU A 75 -13.10 7.39 -1.18
C GLU A 75 -13.92 6.33 -1.90
N LYS A 76 -13.27 5.56 -2.75
CA LYS A 76 -13.94 4.49 -3.49
C LYS A 76 -14.02 3.20 -2.68
N GLU A 77 -12.99 2.90 -1.92
CA GLU A 77 -12.92 1.67 -1.12
C GLU A 77 -12.46 2.02 0.28
N PRO A 78 -13.41 2.36 1.18
CA PRO A 78 -13.04 2.89 2.50
C PRO A 78 -12.24 1.95 3.39
N SER A 79 -12.29 0.65 3.13
CA SER A 79 -11.60 -0.30 3.99
C SER A 79 -10.33 -0.88 3.36
N LEU A 80 -9.88 -0.33 2.23
CA LEU A 80 -8.70 -0.88 1.58
C LEU A 80 -7.46 -0.68 2.46
N PRO A 81 -6.70 -1.73 2.76
CA PRO A 81 -5.44 -1.58 3.49
C PRO A 81 -4.46 -0.69 2.72
N VAL A 82 -3.84 0.23 3.44
CA VAL A 82 -2.88 1.18 2.85
C VAL A 82 -1.59 1.15 3.64
N ILE A 83 -0.48 1.01 2.93
CA ILE A 83 0.85 1.11 3.51
C ILE A 83 1.61 2.19 2.77
N TYR A 84 2.14 3.14 3.53
CA TYR A 84 3.04 4.16 2.98
C TYR A 84 4.47 3.72 3.20
N VAL A 85 5.30 3.87 2.19
CA VAL A 85 6.73 3.57 2.29
C VAL A 85 7.45 4.87 2.00
N THR A 86 8.19 5.41 2.98
CA THR A 86 8.79 6.72 2.81
C THR A 86 10.11 6.81 3.54
N GLY A 87 11.04 7.60 2.98
CA GLY A 87 12.32 7.86 3.63
C GLY A 87 12.37 9.21 4.32
N SER A 88 11.42 10.11 4.05
CA SER A 88 11.56 11.48 4.53
C SER A 88 10.29 12.13 5.01
N SER A 89 9.15 11.46 4.94
CA SER A 89 7.87 12.07 5.27
C SER A 89 7.16 11.40 6.43
N ALA A 90 7.89 10.65 7.25
CA ALA A 90 7.28 9.86 8.32
C ALA A 90 6.51 10.74 9.32
N GLU A 91 7.04 11.91 9.61
CA GLU A 91 6.42 12.81 10.60
C GLU A 91 5.08 13.38 10.14
N ASP A 92 4.81 13.33 8.84
CA ASP A 92 3.55 13.85 8.30
C ASP A 92 2.43 12.80 8.30
N TRP A 93 2.75 11.57 8.66
CA TRP A 93 1.77 10.48 8.62
C TRP A 93 0.57 10.76 9.52
N ALA A 94 0.82 11.29 10.72
CA ALA A 94 -0.27 11.52 11.66
C ALA A 94 -1.31 12.49 11.11
N SER A 95 -0.86 13.48 10.32
CA SER A 95 -1.78 14.50 9.80
C SER A 95 -2.28 14.23 8.39
N HIS A 96 -1.54 13.45 7.60
CA HIS A 96 -1.86 13.26 6.18
C HIS A 96 -2.24 11.82 5.83
N GLY A 97 -1.85 10.84 6.64
CA GLY A 97 -2.17 9.45 6.34
C GLY A 97 -3.64 9.15 6.54
N VAL A 98 -4.17 8.24 5.71
CA VAL A 98 -5.54 7.80 5.91
C VAL A 98 -5.64 6.96 7.18
N PRO A 99 -6.83 6.93 7.82
CA PRO A 99 -7.00 6.08 8.99
C PRO A 99 -6.73 4.62 8.67
N LYS A 100 -6.26 3.88 9.66
CA LYS A 100 -5.99 2.45 9.52
C LYS A 100 -4.98 2.17 8.41
N SER A 101 -3.95 2.98 8.36
CA SER A 101 -2.80 2.76 7.49
C SER A 101 -1.58 2.50 8.35
N ILE A 102 -0.55 1.96 7.71
CA ILE A 102 0.73 1.74 8.38
C ILE A 102 1.80 2.43 7.55
N LEU A 103 2.79 3.00 8.24
CA LEU A 103 3.92 3.61 7.57
C LEU A 103 5.15 2.75 7.81
N VAL A 104 5.84 2.42 6.71
CA VAL A 104 7.10 1.68 6.75
C VAL A 104 8.20 2.63 6.29
N GLN A 105 9.19 2.83 7.13
CA GLN A 105 10.24 3.81 6.85
C GLN A 105 11.39 3.17 6.08
N LYS A 106 11.86 3.87 5.05
CA LYS A 106 13.02 3.44 4.27
C LYS A 106 14.31 3.79 5.03
N PRO A 107 15.33 2.97 4.97
CA PRO A 107 15.36 1.65 4.35
C PRO A 107 14.60 0.65 5.21
N PHE A 108 13.93 -0.30 4.57
CA PHE A 108 13.12 -1.28 5.30
C PHE A 108 13.59 -2.69 4.96
N LEU A 109 13.28 -3.62 5.85
CA LEU A 109 13.47 -5.03 5.59
C LEU A 109 12.20 -5.59 4.94
N PRO A 110 12.34 -6.52 3.98
CA PRO A 110 11.15 -7.10 3.35
C PRO A 110 10.11 -7.63 4.34
N ARG A 111 10.56 -8.23 5.44
CA ARG A 111 9.62 -8.77 6.44
C ARG A 111 8.80 -7.68 7.13
N GLN A 112 9.30 -6.44 7.17
CA GLN A 112 8.53 -5.34 7.75
C GLN A 112 7.33 -5.01 6.88
N LEU A 113 7.53 -5.00 5.57
CA LEU A 113 6.44 -4.75 4.63
C LEU A 113 5.40 -5.86 4.71
N ILE A 114 5.84 -7.11 4.72
CA ILE A 114 4.92 -8.24 4.75
C ILE A 114 4.17 -8.31 6.07
N ALA A 115 4.85 -8.03 7.18
CA ALA A 115 4.18 -7.99 8.48
C ALA A 115 3.10 -6.92 8.53
N ALA A 116 3.39 -5.74 7.97
CA ALA A 116 2.42 -4.65 7.93
C ALA A 116 1.19 -5.02 7.09
N LEU A 117 1.42 -5.61 5.91
CA LEU A 117 0.32 -6.04 5.06
C LEU A 117 -0.52 -7.12 5.73
N SER A 118 0.15 -8.12 6.29
CA SER A 118 -0.55 -9.24 6.92
C SER A 118 -1.38 -8.74 8.12
N ASN A 119 -0.84 -7.80 8.87
CA ASN A 119 -1.54 -7.24 9.99
C ASN A 119 -2.83 -6.53 9.55
N LEU A 120 -2.73 -5.68 8.53
CA LEU A 120 -3.90 -4.96 8.03
C LEU A 120 -4.93 -5.90 7.41
N LEU A 121 -4.47 -6.88 6.64
CA LEU A 121 -5.37 -7.82 6.00
C LEU A 121 -6.06 -8.73 7.02
N ASN A 122 -5.34 -9.16 8.03
CA ASN A 122 -5.93 -9.99 9.08
C ASN A 122 -6.97 -9.23 9.88
N ILE A 123 -6.68 -7.99 10.22
CA ILE A 123 -7.65 -7.15 10.91
C ILE A 123 -8.90 -6.98 10.05
N GLY A 124 -8.71 -6.73 8.75
CA GLY A 124 -9.83 -6.52 7.84
C GLY A 124 -10.66 -7.77 7.61
N SER A 125 -10.03 -8.96 7.64
CA SER A 125 -10.74 -10.20 7.34
C SER A 125 -11.30 -10.89 8.57
N ARG A 126 -10.90 -10.49 9.76
CA ARG A 126 -11.32 -11.15 11.00
C ARG A 126 -12.24 -10.21 11.76
N THR A 127 -13.50 -10.25 11.36
CA THR A 127 -14.48 -9.38 11.99
C THR A 127 -14.73 -9.74 13.46
N ASP A 128 -14.43 -10.96 13.82
CA ASP A 128 -14.54 -11.40 15.21
C ASP A 128 -13.35 -10.99 16.05
N LEU A 129 -12.39 -10.33 15.44
CA LEU A 129 -11.20 -9.92 16.14
C LEU A 129 -11.56 -8.93 17.22
N ARG A 130 -11.44 -9.39 18.43
CA ARG A 130 -11.68 -8.51 19.55
C ARG A 130 -10.40 -7.80 19.91
N PRO A 131 -10.54 -6.67 20.57
CA PRO A 131 -9.35 -5.98 21.01
C PRO A 131 -8.55 -6.90 21.92
N PRO A 132 -7.25 -6.78 21.87
CA PRO A 132 -6.43 -7.52 22.82
C PRO A 132 -6.84 -7.17 24.23
N ALA A 133 -6.88 -8.17 25.02
CA ALA A 133 -7.26 -7.96 26.41
C ALA A 133 -6.27 -7.07 27.14
#